data_e4165acdae6cdac400c4f55525bd710e
#
_entry.id   e4165acdae6cdac400c4f55525bd710e
#
_cell.length_a   1.000
_cell.length_b   1.000
_cell.length_c   1.000
_cell.angle_alpha   90.00
_cell.angle_beta   90.00
_cell.angle_gamma   90.00
#
_symmetry.space_group_name_H-M   'P 1'
#
loop_
_entity.id
_entity.type
_entity.pdbx_description
1 polymer ?
#
loop_
_entity_poly.entity_id
_entity_poly.type
_entity_poly.pdbx_seq_one_letter_code
_entity_poly.pdbx_strand_id
1 'polypeptide(L)'
;MTAIDDFFTHYYARRPVNATFTGVHAYDDCLPDWSPDGLAAMDGEMRSLGDALAREYPSPASVGAFRNNPDLLDAELARGFLEVQRAENASLHGPRGNPALWTGEATFSIIALMIRDFAPLATKLE
;
A
#
# COMPACT_ATOMS: atom_id res chain seq x y z
N MET A 1 9.81 -4.73 15.33
CA MET A 1 8.93 -4.47 14.16
C MET A 1 9.13 -5.65 13.21
N THR A 2 8.08 -6.31 12.82
CA THR A 2 8.12 -7.48 11.93
C THR A 2 8.11 -7.04 10.47
N ALA A 3 8.47 -7.93 9.53
CA ALA A 3 8.36 -7.63 8.10
C ALA A 3 6.91 -7.35 7.66
N ILE A 4 5.92 -7.88 8.39
CA ILE A 4 4.49 -7.56 8.18
C ILE A 4 4.19 -6.13 8.64
N ASP A 5 4.72 -5.68 9.77
CA ASP A 5 4.55 -4.28 10.22
C ASP A 5 5.20 -3.30 9.24
N ASP A 6 6.39 -3.64 8.73
CA ASP A 6 7.08 -2.84 7.71
C ASP A 6 6.29 -2.79 6.40
N PHE A 7 5.63 -3.90 6.01
CA PHE A 7 4.74 -3.93 4.86
C PHE A 7 3.56 -2.95 5.02
N PHE A 8 2.87 -2.94 6.17
CA PHE A 8 1.77 -2.00 6.39
C PHE A 8 2.22 -0.55 6.46
N THR A 9 3.39 -0.29 7.06
CA THR A 9 3.99 1.05 7.08
C THR A 9 4.25 1.56 5.66
N HIS A 10 4.86 0.74 4.81
CA HIS A 10 5.08 1.05 3.40
C HIS A 10 3.76 1.20 2.64
N TYR A 11 2.82 0.27 2.84
CA TYR A 11 1.52 0.27 2.16
C TYR A 11 0.79 1.60 2.35
N TYR A 12 0.68 2.09 3.59
CA TYR A 12 -0.01 3.34 3.88
C TYR A 12 0.77 4.57 3.40
N ALA A 13 2.08 4.58 3.55
CA ALA A 13 2.92 5.70 3.08
C ALA A 13 2.86 5.86 1.55
N ARG A 14 2.75 4.77 0.80
CA ARG A 14 2.66 4.79 -0.67
C ARG A 14 1.23 4.89 -1.21
N ARG A 15 0.24 4.72 -0.34
CA ARG A 15 -1.20 4.80 -0.65
C ARG A 15 -1.92 5.70 0.35
N PRO A 16 -1.56 6.99 0.41
CA PRO A 16 -2.06 7.92 1.43
C PRO A 16 -3.59 8.07 1.38
N VAL A 17 -4.18 8.15 0.20
CA VAL A 17 -5.64 8.24 0.04
C VAL A 17 -6.35 7.01 0.62
N ASN A 18 -5.78 5.82 0.41
CA ASN A 18 -6.31 4.59 0.98
C ASN A 18 -6.09 4.52 2.51
N ALA A 19 -4.99 5.08 3.00
CA ALA A 19 -4.73 5.23 4.44
C ALA A 19 -5.83 6.06 5.11
N THR A 20 -6.11 7.26 4.61
CA THR A 20 -7.20 8.13 5.06
C THR A 20 -8.54 7.39 5.03
N PHE A 21 -8.85 6.72 3.92
CA PHE A 21 -10.11 5.98 3.77
C PHE A 21 -10.28 4.86 4.79
N THR A 22 -9.20 4.18 5.17
CA THR A 22 -9.21 3.10 6.17
C THR A 22 -9.04 3.57 7.62
N GLY A 23 -8.85 4.88 7.84
CA GLY A 23 -8.74 5.48 9.16
C GLY A 23 -7.31 5.66 9.68
N VAL A 24 -6.31 5.57 8.82
CA VAL A 24 -4.92 5.87 9.13
C VAL A 24 -4.62 7.30 8.68
N HIS A 25 -4.71 8.26 9.61
CA HIS A 25 -4.71 9.70 9.34
C HIS A 25 -3.31 10.35 9.30
N ALA A 26 -2.24 9.55 9.36
CA ALA A 26 -0.87 10.07 9.33
C ALA A 26 -0.44 10.62 7.95
N TYR A 27 -1.27 10.42 6.91
CA TYR A 27 -0.97 10.76 5.52
C TYR A 27 -2.07 11.57 4.85
N ASP A 28 -2.96 12.21 5.63
CA ASP A 28 -4.14 12.91 5.12
C ASP A 28 -3.80 14.10 4.21
N ASP A 29 -2.62 14.68 4.38
CA ASP A 29 -2.07 15.79 3.58
C ASP A 29 -1.21 15.34 2.40
N CYS A 30 -1.15 14.03 2.14
CA CYS A 30 -0.30 13.44 1.11
C CYS A 30 -1.09 12.93 -0.09
N LEU A 31 -0.45 12.94 -1.25
CA LEU A 31 -0.84 12.19 -2.44
C LEU A 31 0.27 11.21 -2.82
N PRO A 32 -0.04 10.12 -3.56
CA PRO A 32 0.98 9.18 -3.98
C PRO A 32 2.00 9.85 -4.92
N ASP A 33 3.27 9.59 -4.68
CA ASP A 33 4.34 10.02 -5.60
C ASP A 33 4.48 9.03 -6.76
N TRP A 34 3.83 9.34 -7.86
CA TRP A 34 3.91 8.58 -9.11
C TRP A 34 4.85 9.20 -10.15
N SER A 35 5.76 10.07 -9.72
CA SER A 35 6.87 10.50 -10.56
C SER A 35 7.74 9.30 -10.98
N PRO A 36 8.53 9.40 -12.06
CA PRO A 36 9.45 8.34 -12.45
C PRO A 36 10.39 7.89 -11.32
N ASP A 37 10.90 8.85 -10.53
CA ASP A 37 11.78 8.57 -9.39
C ASP A 37 11.01 7.95 -8.22
N GLY A 38 9.80 8.43 -7.93
CA GLY A 38 8.92 7.87 -6.92
C GLY A 38 8.53 6.43 -7.22
N LEU A 39 8.19 6.12 -8.48
CA LEU A 39 7.88 4.75 -8.92
C LEU A 39 9.10 3.83 -8.86
N ALA A 40 10.30 4.33 -9.18
CA ALA A 40 11.54 3.57 -9.07
C ALA A 40 11.90 3.27 -7.61
N ALA A 41 11.77 4.26 -6.73
CA ALA A 41 11.95 4.09 -5.29
C ALA A 41 10.98 3.06 -4.71
N MET A 42 9.69 3.18 -5.06
CA MET A 42 8.64 2.25 -4.66
C MET A 42 8.95 0.80 -5.10
N ASP A 43 9.41 0.58 -6.34
CA ASP A 43 9.78 -0.77 -6.81
C ASP A 43 10.95 -1.35 -6.00
N GLY A 44 11.95 -0.55 -5.66
CA GLY A 44 13.07 -0.95 -4.82
C GLY A 44 12.64 -1.35 -3.39
N GLU A 45 11.77 -0.53 -2.79
CA GLU A 45 11.21 -0.81 -1.46
C GLU A 45 10.37 -2.08 -1.47
N MET A 46 9.51 -2.28 -2.46
CA MET A 46 8.68 -3.47 -2.59
C MET A 46 9.50 -4.74 -2.76
N ARG A 47 10.65 -4.69 -3.46
CA ARG A 47 11.60 -5.82 -3.54
C ARG A 47 12.18 -6.15 -2.17
N SER A 48 12.71 -5.13 -1.48
CA SER A 48 13.29 -5.30 -0.14
C SER A 48 12.30 -5.90 0.86
N LEU A 49 11.04 -5.44 0.82
CA LEU A 49 9.97 -5.98 1.65
C LEU A 49 9.65 -7.43 1.30
N GLY A 50 9.55 -7.76 0.02
CA GLY A 50 9.32 -9.13 -0.44
C GLY A 50 10.42 -10.08 0.06
N ASP A 51 11.69 -9.66 -0.02
CA ASP A 51 12.84 -10.41 0.49
C ASP A 51 12.81 -10.55 2.02
N ALA A 52 12.41 -9.50 2.74
CA ALA A 52 12.27 -9.54 4.20
C ALA A 52 11.15 -10.49 4.63
N LEU A 53 9.99 -10.41 4.01
CA LEU A 53 8.86 -11.32 4.25
C LEU A 53 9.23 -12.76 3.97
N ALA A 54 9.96 -13.04 2.88
CA ALA A 54 10.39 -14.40 2.54
C ALA A 54 11.40 -14.98 3.54
N ARG A 55 12.26 -14.14 4.11
CA ARG A 55 13.23 -14.55 5.14
C ARG A 55 12.58 -14.82 6.49
N GLU A 56 11.67 -13.91 6.92
CA GLU A 56 11.02 -14.00 8.24
C GLU A 56 9.90 -15.03 8.25
N TYR A 57 9.18 -15.15 7.12
CA TYR A 57 8.03 -16.06 6.96
C TYR A 57 8.21 -16.93 5.71
N PRO A 58 9.01 -17.98 5.75
CA PRO A 58 9.19 -18.89 4.61
C PRO A 58 7.87 -19.52 4.18
N SER A 59 7.66 -19.67 2.87
CA SER A 59 6.44 -20.30 2.34
C SER A 59 6.27 -21.72 2.89
N PRO A 60 5.10 -22.03 3.47
CA PRO A 60 4.88 -23.32 4.11
C PRO A 60 4.77 -24.45 3.09
N ALA A 61 5.26 -25.63 3.46
CA ALA A 61 5.18 -26.83 2.62
C ALA A 61 3.75 -27.39 2.46
N SER A 62 2.81 -26.95 3.30
CA SER A 62 1.42 -27.43 3.25
C SER A 62 0.42 -26.35 3.68
N VAL A 63 -0.79 -26.41 3.12
CA VAL A 63 -1.91 -25.51 3.48
C VAL A 63 -2.28 -25.60 4.98
N GLY A 64 -2.04 -26.73 5.64
CA GLY A 64 -2.32 -26.90 7.06
C GLY A 64 -1.48 -26.01 7.97
N ALA A 65 -0.30 -25.56 7.52
CA ALA A 65 0.57 -24.69 8.30
C ALA A 65 -0.06 -23.30 8.55
N PHE A 66 -0.87 -22.78 7.64
CA PHE A 66 -1.57 -21.50 7.79
C PHE A 66 -2.57 -21.49 8.95
N ARG A 67 -3.17 -22.64 9.26
CA ARG A 67 -4.13 -22.77 10.40
C ARG A 67 -3.44 -22.59 11.75
N ASN A 68 -2.17 -22.99 11.83
CA ASN A 68 -1.40 -22.96 13.07
C ASN A 68 -0.61 -21.67 13.26
N ASN A 69 -0.42 -20.92 12.17
CA ASN A 69 0.29 -19.63 12.20
C ASN A 69 -0.34 -18.67 11.17
N PRO A 70 -1.25 -17.79 11.61
CA PRO A 70 -1.91 -16.82 10.73
C PRO A 70 -0.93 -15.85 10.07
N ASP A 71 0.20 -15.52 10.72
CA ASP A 71 1.21 -14.61 10.17
C ASP A 71 1.81 -15.14 8.85
N LEU A 72 1.86 -16.48 8.68
CA LEU A 72 2.28 -17.07 7.40
C LEU A 72 1.32 -16.73 6.26
N LEU A 73 0.02 -16.70 6.54
CA LEU A 73 -0.98 -16.32 5.54
C LEU A 73 -0.86 -14.83 5.20
N ASP A 74 -0.72 -13.98 6.20
CA ASP A 74 -0.59 -12.54 6.02
C ASP A 74 0.68 -12.21 5.23
N ALA A 75 1.80 -12.86 5.53
CA ALA A 75 3.03 -12.71 4.78
C ALA A 75 2.92 -13.17 3.32
N GLU A 76 2.20 -14.27 3.06
CA GLU A 76 1.98 -14.77 1.69
C GLU A 76 1.09 -13.81 0.89
N LEU A 77 0.03 -13.29 1.51
CA LEU A 77 -0.85 -12.29 0.91
C LEU A 77 -0.08 -10.98 0.63
N ALA A 78 0.75 -10.54 1.57
CA ALA A 78 1.59 -9.35 1.39
C ALA A 78 2.58 -9.52 0.21
N ARG A 79 3.24 -10.68 0.09
CA ARG A 79 4.12 -10.97 -1.06
C ARG A 79 3.37 -10.94 -2.38
N GLY A 80 2.23 -11.63 -2.45
CA GLY A 80 1.38 -11.63 -3.66
C GLY A 80 0.94 -10.22 -4.04
N PHE A 81 0.55 -9.40 -3.06
CA PHE A 81 0.22 -7.99 -3.28
C PHE A 81 1.41 -7.21 -3.87
N LEU A 82 2.61 -7.35 -3.30
CA LEU A 82 3.81 -6.65 -3.78
C LEU A 82 4.15 -7.05 -5.23
N GLU A 83 4.03 -8.32 -5.59
CA GLU A 83 4.28 -8.81 -6.95
C GLU A 83 3.29 -8.21 -7.96
N VAL A 84 1.99 -8.25 -7.64
CA VAL A 84 0.94 -7.68 -8.48
C VAL A 84 1.15 -6.18 -8.66
N GLN A 85 1.41 -5.46 -7.56
CA GLN A 85 1.60 -4.02 -7.59
C GLN A 85 2.83 -3.60 -8.42
N ARG A 86 3.92 -4.37 -8.33
CA ARG A 86 5.11 -4.13 -9.16
C ARG A 86 4.83 -4.36 -10.64
N ALA A 87 4.08 -5.42 -10.98
CA ALA A 87 3.67 -5.69 -12.35
C ALA A 87 2.75 -4.58 -12.90
N GLU A 88 1.80 -4.10 -12.11
CA GLU A 88 0.93 -2.97 -12.48
C GLU A 88 1.73 -1.68 -12.71
N ASN A 89 2.63 -1.33 -11.80
CA ASN A 89 3.46 -0.12 -11.91
C ASN A 89 4.39 -0.16 -13.14
N ALA A 90 4.82 -1.34 -13.56
CA ALA A 90 5.63 -1.53 -14.76
C ALA A 90 4.82 -1.49 -16.06
N SER A 91 3.52 -1.70 -15.98
CA SER A 91 2.61 -1.76 -17.14
C SER A 91 2.04 -0.39 -17.52
N LEU A 92 1.46 -0.31 -18.72
CA LEU A 92 0.69 0.88 -19.15
C LEU A 92 -0.69 0.98 -18.46
N HIS A 93 -1.13 -0.04 -17.73
CA HIS A 93 -2.34 0.00 -16.91
C HIS A 93 -2.10 0.68 -15.55
N GLY A 94 -0.84 0.80 -15.14
CA GLY A 94 -0.42 1.53 -13.96
C GLY A 94 -0.35 3.05 -14.17
N PRO A 95 0.20 3.80 -13.20
CA PRO A 95 0.23 5.27 -13.23
C PRO A 95 0.93 5.87 -14.44
N ARG A 96 1.83 5.14 -15.11
CA ARG A 96 2.58 5.60 -16.29
C ARG A 96 1.73 5.77 -17.55
N GLY A 97 0.65 4.98 -17.68
CA GLY A 97 -0.14 4.93 -18.90
C GLY A 97 -1.64 5.12 -18.71
N ASN A 98 -2.11 5.17 -17.49
CA ASN A 98 -3.54 5.25 -17.17
C ASN A 98 -3.90 6.55 -16.45
N PRO A 99 -4.34 7.59 -17.17
CA PRO A 99 -4.72 8.87 -16.56
C PRO A 99 -5.92 8.77 -15.61
N ALA A 100 -6.77 7.73 -15.75
CA ALA A 100 -7.90 7.52 -14.85
C ALA A 100 -7.47 7.20 -13.42
N LEU A 101 -6.26 6.65 -13.20
CA LEU A 101 -5.72 6.47 -11.86
C LEU A 101 -5.45 7.82 -11.18
N TRP A 102 -4.87 8.78 -11.91
CA TRP A 102 -4.57 10.12 -11.38
C TRP A 102 -5.84 10.88 -11.00
N THR A 103 -6.84 10.88 -11.88
CA THR A 103 -8.14 11.53 -11.61
C THR A 103 -8.90 10.81 -10.52
N GLY A 104 -8.83 9.49 -10.48
CA GLY A 104 -9.42 8.67 -9.42
C GLY A 104 -8.82 9.01 -8.06
N GLU A 105 -7.50 9.02 -7.94
CA GLU A 105 -6.81 9.32 -6.70
C GLU A 105 -7.11 10.74 -6.19
N ALA A 106 -7.07 11.74 -7.08
CA ALA A 106 -7.43 13.12 -6.75
C ALA A 106 -8.88 13.25 -6.26
N THR A 107 -9.81 12.53 -6.87
CA THR A 107 -11.23 12.55 -6.47
C THR A 107 -11.44 11.82 -5.14
N PHE A 108 -10.85 10.63 -5.00
CA PHE A 108 -11.01 9.83 -3.78
C PHE A 108 -10.32 10.45 -2.57
N SER A 109 -9.25 11.24 -2.74
CA SER A 109 -8.62 11.96 -1.63
C SER A 109 -9.61 12.93 -0.98
N ILE A 110 -10.32 13.72 -1.78
CA ILE A 110 -11.33 14.66 -1.29
C ILE A 110 -12.52 13.90 -0.65
N ILE A 111 -12.99 12.85 -1.32
CA ILE A 111 -14.11 12.04 -0.83
C ILE A 111 -13.77 11.39 0.51
N ALA A 112 -12.56 10.81 0.66
CA ALA A 112 -12.12 10.16 1.89
C ALA A 112 -12.09 11.13 3.07
N LEU A 113 -11.57 12.34 2.87
CA LEU A 113 -11.57 13.40 3.89
C LEU A 113 -12.99 13.84 4.29
N MET A 114 -13.92 13.90 3.34
CA MET A 114 -15.28 14.39 3.60
C MET A 114 -16.20 13.33 4.23
N ILE A 115 -16.09 12.06 3.81
CA ILE A 115 -16.99 10.99 4.27
C ILE A 115 -16.69 10.60 5.72
N ARG A 116 -15.43 10.62 6.13
CA ARG A 116 -15.03 10.17 7.47
C ARG A 116 -15.20 11.29 8.50
N ASP A 117 -15.90 10.98 9.59
CA ASP A 117 -16.09 11.91 10.72
C ASP A 117 -14.99 11.71 11.77
N PHE A 118 -13.75 12.14 11.45
CA PHE A 118 -12.59 12.02 12.33
C PHE A 118 -12.09 13.38 12.84
N ALA A 119 -12.47 14.49 12.20
CA ALA A 119 -12.08 15.84 12.58
C ALA A 119 -13.10 16.87 12.08
N PRO A 120 -13.16 18.10 12.67
CA PRO A 120 -13.95 19.20 12.14
C PRO A 120 -13.57 19.53 10.70
N LEU A 121 -14.55 19.98 9.90
CA LEU A 121 -14.34 20.29 8.47
C LEU A 121 -13.21 21.29 8.23
N ALA A 122 -13.07 22.29 9.09
CA ALA A 122 -12.00 23.28 8.99
C ALA A 122 -10.61 22.61 9.02
N THR A 123 -10.40 21.67 9.94
CA THR A 123 -9.13 20.92 10.07
C THR A 123 -8.86 20.02 8.87
N LYS A 124 -9.93 19.50 8.24
CA LYS A 124 -9.79 18.63 7.05
C LYS A 124 -9.42 19.39 5.78
N LEU A 125 -9.56 20.73 5.79
CA LEU A 125 -9.32 21.60 4.64
C LEU A 125 -8.00 22.38 4.74
N GLU A 126 -7.27 22.26 5.85
CA GLU A 126 -5.93 22.81 6.04
C GLU A 126 -4.87 21.91 5.42
#